data_a480e7c62e1c1beff0a125f52e3f9ecc
#
_entry.id   a480e7c62e1c1beff0a125f52e3f9ecc
#
_cell.length_a   1.000
_cell.length_b   1.000
_cell.length_c   1.000
_cell.angle_alpha   90.00
_cell.angle_beta   90.00
_cell.angle_gamma   90.00
#
_symmetry.space_group_name_H-M   'P 1'
#
loop_
_entity.id
_entity.type
_entity.pdbx_description
1 polymer ?
#
loop_
_entity_poly.entity_id
_entity_poly.type
_entity_poly.pdbx_seq_one_letter_code
_entity_poly.pdbx_strand_id
1 'polypeptide(L)'
;MKFFFIVLVCLFVSFEASAQVRQKDSHEHGAANLMMVMEEEKLQIEFEVPSESLIGFEHFPKSQSNRENFNEAIKMLSDSSKLFTTPAEAECLLTGLNVSQSLFFSEEEHDHEDSEKAEIHSEFKSNYYWNCLHIDEIDSIGNKLFSFFPRIEEIRVTWITSSGQGSLELESGDDRIRGW
;
A
#
# COMPACT_ATOMS: atom_id res chain seq x y z
N MET A 1 -42.14 13.86 59.68
CA MET A 1 -41.87 13.18 58.41
C MET A 1 -41.05 14.11 57.52
N LYS A 2 -39.72 13.88 57.40
CA LYS A 2 -38.81 14.68 56.58
C LYS A 2 -38.49 13.87 55.35
N PHE A 3 -38.96 14.32 54.17
CA PHE A 3 -38.61 13.72 52.89
C PHE A 3 -37.22 14.16 52.47
N PHE A 4 -36.31 13.23 52.34
CA PHE A 4 -34.95 13.42 51.85
C PHE A 4 -34.94 13.27 50.34
N PHE A 5 -34.82 14.37 49.61
CA PHE A 5 -34.73 14.33 48.13
C PHE A 5 -33.23 14.09 47.77
N ILE A 6 -32.96 12.87 47.31
CA ILE A 6 -31.64 12.52 46.76
C ILE A 6 -31.62 12.95 45.30
N VAL A 7 -30.91 14.03 45.00
CA VAL A 7 -30.61 14.47 43.61
C VAL A 7 -29.44 13.65 43.11
N LEU A 8 -29.69 12.67 42.22
CA LEU A 8 -28.68 11.88 41.53
C LEU A 8 -28.14 12.73 40.37
N VAL A 9 -26.96 13.34 40.54
CA VAL A 9 -26.27 14.03 39.47
C VAL A 9 -25.54 13.02 38.63
N CYS A 10 -26.09 12.70 37.43
CA CYS A 10 -25.39 11.91 36.42
C CYS A 10 -24.32 12.77 35.76
N LEU A 11 -23.06 12.57 36.12
CA LEU A 11 -21.90 13.10 35.37
C LEU A 11 -21.83 12.37 34.03
N PHE A 12 -22.27 13.03 32.96
CA PHE A 12 -21.95 12.61 31.60
C PHE A 12 -20.50 12.97 31.32
N VAL A 13 -19.62 11.99 31.41
CA VAL A 13 -18.26 12.10 30.88
C VAL A 13 -18.35 11.93 29.37
N SER A 14 -18.35 13.05 28.64
CA SER A 14 -18.22 13.03 27.19
C SER A 14 -16.82 12.57 26.83
N PHE A 15 -16.68 11.32 26.39
CA PHE A 15 -15.46 10.80 25.80
C PHE A 15 -15.37 11.37 24.39
N GLU A 16 -14.63 12.45 24.21
CA GLU A 16 -14.29 12.93 22.86
C GLU A 16 -13.31 11.94 22.23
N ALA A 17 -13.82 11.04 21.42
CA ALA A 17 -12.99 10.23 20.54
C ALA A 17 -12.41 11.16 19.47
N SER A 18 -11.19 11.66 19.70
CA SER A 18 -10.39 12.30 18.67
C SER A 18 -10.04 11.25 17.63
N ALA A 19 -10.82 11.20 16.55
CA ALA A 19 -10.41 10.50 15.34
C ALA A 19 -9.19 11.27 14.81
N GLN A 20 -7.99 10.78 15.10
CA GLN A 20 -6.79 11.23 14.39
C GLN A 20 -6.97 10.81 12.94
N VAL A 21 -7.36 11.77 12.10
CA VAL A 21 -7.13 11.68 10.67
C VAL A 21 -5.61 11.56 10.52
N ARG A 22 -5.11 10.36 10.24
CA ARG A 22 -3.74 10.19 9.78
C ARG A 22 -3.60 11.09 8.56
N GLN A 23 -2.97 12.25 8.75
CA GLN A 23 -2.40 12.99 7.65
C GLN A 23 -1.52 11.99 6.92
N LYS A 24 -1.72 11.87 5.60
CA LYS A 24 -0.85 11.10 4.71
C LYS A 24 0.49 11.83 4.75
N ASP A 25 1.32 11.44 5.72
CA ASP A 25 2.61 12.07 5.97
C ASP A 25 3.52 11.82 4.76
N SER A 26 4.40 12.77 4.52
CA SER A 26 5.45 12.79 3.50
C SER A 26 5.98 11.37 3.22
N HIS A 27 6.00 10.99 1.94
CA HIS A 27 6.49 9.70 1.50
C HIS A 27 7.85 9.39 2.14
N GLU A 28 7.87 8.36 2.98
CA GLU A 28 9.09 7.91 3.63
C GLU A 28 9.89 7.10 2.61
N HIS A 29 11.08 7.59 2.28
CA HIS A 29 11.97 6.90 1.35
C HIS A 29 12.33 5.53 1.92
N GLY A 30 12.33 4.51 1.07
CA GLY A 30 12.56 3.14 1.48
C GLY A 30 11.32 2.38 1.96
N ALA A 31 10.19 3.06 2.23
CA ALA A 31 8.96 2.43 2.66
C ALA A 31 7.96 2.27 1.51
N ALA A 32 7.18 1.19 1.56
CA ALA A 32 6.05 0.93 0.65
C ALA A 32 4.83 0.47 1.44
N ASN A 33 3.65 0.59 0.86
CA ASN A 33 2.40 0.10 1.42
C ASN A 33 1.84 -1.03 0.55
N LEU A 34 1.34 -2.07 1.20
CA LEU A 34 0.65 -3.17 0.54
C LEU A 34 -0.66 -3.43 1.27
N MET A 35 -1.76 -3.29 0.56
CA MET A 35 -3.08 -3.67 1.07
C MET A 35 -3.53 -4.95 0.40
N MET A 36 -3.98 -5.91 1.18
CA MET A 36 -4.48 -7.19 0.71
C MET A 36 -5.90 -7.42 1.21
N VAL A 37 -6.77 -7.85 0.30
CA VAL A 37 -8.16 -8.23 0.62
C VAL A 37 -8.41 -9.63 0.09
N MET A 38 -8.91 -10.51 0.96
CA MET A 38 -9.38 -11.85 0.61
C MET A 38 -10.84 -11.99 1.00
N GLU A 39 -11.73 -12.11 0.03
CA GLU A 39 -13.17 -12.22 0.23
C GLU A 39 -13.79 -13.17 -0.80
N GLU A 40 -14.57 -14.13 -0.34
CA GLU A 40 -15.16 -15.18 -1.16
C GLU A 40 -14.08 -15.96 -1.94
N GLU A 41 -14.03 -15.84 -3.27
CA GLU A 41 -13.03 -16.44 -4.16
C GLU A 41 -12.01 -15.40 -4.68
N LYS A 42 -12.02 -14.18 -4.14
CA LYS A 42 -11.23 -13.06 -4.67
C LYS A 42 -10.06 -12.73 -3.76
N LEU A 43 -8.88 -12.67 -4.34
CA LEU A 43 -7.70 -12.06 -3.75
C LEU A 43 -7.39 -10.77 -4.51
N GLN A 44 -7.29 -9.66 -3.79
CA GLN A 44 -6.81 -8.39 -4.32
C GLN A 44 -5.56 -7.97 -3.56
N ILE A 45 -4.55 -7.51 -4.28
CA ILE A 45 -3.37 -6.84 -3.73
C ILE A 45 -3.25 -5.46 -4.37
N GLU A 46 -3.19 -4.43 -3.54
CA GLU A 46 -2.81 -3.09 -3.92
C GLU A 46 -1.42 -2.80 -3.35
N PHE A 47 -0.49 -2.40 -4.21
CA PHE A 47 0.87 -2.02 -3.84
C PHE A 47 1.11 -0.57 -4.23
N GLU A 48 1.49 0.25 -3.26
CA GLU A 48 1.75 1.68 -3.41
C GLU A 48 3.15 1.99 -2.89
N VAL A 49 3.96 2.68 -3.70
CA VAL A 49 5.37 2.92 -3.39
C VAL A 49 5.82 4.28 -3.95
N PRO A 50 6.56 5.10 -3.17
CA PRO A 50 7.19 6.32 -3.67
C PRO A 50 8.10 6.02 -4.85
N SER A 51 8.10 6.88 -5.87
CA SER A 51 8.93 6.70 -7.06
C SER A 51 10.43 6.61 -6.74
N GLU A 52 10.89 7.37 -5.75
CA GLU A 52 12.28 7.32 -5.30
C GLU A 52 12.66 5.92 -4.81
N SER A 53 11.81 5.29 -3.98
CA SER A 53 12.03 3.93 -3.45
C SER A 53 12.02 2.85 -4.54
N LEU A 54 11.35 3.11 -5.67
CA LEU A 54 11.25 2.15 -6.76
C LEU A 54 12.35 2.36 -7.83
N ILE A 55 12.50 3.58 -8.32
CA ILE A 55 13.34 3.94 -9.47
C ILE A 55 14.48 4.91 -9.14
N GLY A 56 14.54 5.47 -7.91
CA GLY A 56 15.60 6.34 -7.42
C GLY A 56 15.44 7.81 -7.79
N PHE A 57 14.26 8.26 -8.21
CA PHE A 57 13.96 9.67 -8.47
C PHE A 57 12.44 9.91 -8.49
N GLU A 58 12.01 11.17 -8.27
CA GLU A 58 10.61 11.60 -8.26
C GLU A 58 10.27 12.62 -9.36
N HIS A 59 11.23 12.99 -10.18
CA HIS A 59 11.03 13.94 -11.28
C HIS A 59 10.74 13.21 -12.60
N PHE A 60 10.23 13.95 -13.60
CA PHE A 60 10.04 13.42 -14.96
C PHE A 60 11.34 12.82 -15.53
N PRO A 61 11.33 11.60 -16.13
CA PRO A 61 12.52 10.91 -16.60
C PRO A 61 13.11 11.58 -17.86
N LYS A 62 14.02 12.55 -17.67
CA LYS A 62 14.65 13.34 -18.77
C LYS A 62 15.79 12.60 -19.45
N SER A 63 16.62 11.87 -18.69
CA SER A 63 17.76 11.11 -19.26
C SER A 63 17.30 9.77 -19.85
N GLN A 64 18.12 9.21 -20.74
CA GLN A 64 17.88 7.87 -21.28
C GLN A 64 17.84 6.82 -20.17
N SER A 65 18.80 6.86 -19.24
CA SER A 65 18.87 5.94 -18.10
C SER A 65 17.62 6.03 -17.22
N ASN A 66 17.11 7.25 -16.94
CA ASN A 66 15.88 7.40 -16.15
C ASN A 66 14.67 6.81 -16.87
N ARG A 67 14.58 6.97 -18.19
CA ARG A 67 13.49 6.35 -18.99
C ARG A 67 13.60 4.82 -18.99
N GLU A 68 14.80 4.28 -19.06
CA GLU A 68 15.03 2.84 -18.99
C GLU A 68 14.60 2.28 -17.62
N ASN A 69 15.03 2.90 -16.52
CA ASN A 69 14.63 2.50 -15.15
C ASN A 69 13.12 2.58 -14.97
N PHE A 70 12.49 3.65 -15.45
CA PHE A 70 11.03 3.82 -15.37
C PHE A 70 10.29 2.71 -16.13
N ASN A 71 10.71 2.43 -17.39
CA ASN A 71 10.09 1.40 -18.21
C ASN A 71 10.29 0.00 -17.64
N GLU A 72 11.46 -0.27 -17.04
CA GLU A 72 11.74 -1.54 -16.39
C GLU A 72 10.86 -1.73 -15.14
N ALA A 73 10.67 -0.69 -14.33
CA ALA A 73 9.78 -0.73 -13.17
C ALA A 73 8.33 -1.02 -13.59
N ILE A 74 7.80 -0.31 -14.60
CA ILE A 74 6.46 -0.60 -15.15
C ILE A 74 6.35 -2.04 -15.65
N LYS A 75 7.34 -2.52 -16.40
CA LYS A 75 7.37 -3.90 -16.90
C LYS A 75 7.39 -4.91 -15.77
N MET A 76 8.13 -4.66 -14.71
CA MET A 76 8.21 -5.55 -13.55
C MET A 76 6.90 -5.55 -12.77
N LEU A 77 6.33 -4.37 -12.49
CA LEU A 77 5.03 -4.26 -11.82
C LEU A 77 3.89 -4.87 -12.64
N SER A 78 4.03 -4.93 -13.97
CA SER A 78 3.05 -5.55 -14.86
C SER A 78 3.15 -7.09 -14.94
N ASP A 79 4.05 -7.71 -14.18
CA ASP A 79 4.23 -9.16 -14.13
C ASP A 79 4.04 -9.68 -12.70
N SER A 80 2.77 -9.86 -12.31
CA SER A 80 2.42 -10.32 -10.96
C SER A 80 3.06 -11.65 -10.58
N SER A 81 3.29 -12.54 -11.56
CA SER A 81 3.85 -13.89 -11.32
C SER A 81 5.31 -13.84 -10.83
N LYS A 82 6.03 -12.76 -11.13
CA LYS A 82 7.37 -12.53 -10.61
C LYS A 82 7.35 -11.96 -9.20
N LEU A 83 6.33 -11.18 -8.85
CA LEU A 83 6.26 -10.43 -7.60
C LEU A 83 5.58 -11.23 -6.49
N PHE A 84 4.51 -11.93 -6.83
CA PHE A 84 3.67 -12.64 -5.87
C PHE A 84 3.46 -14.10 -6.28
N THR A 85 3.46 -14.99 -5.28
CA THR A 85 3.18 -16.41 -5.48
C THR A 85 2.15 -16.87 -4.46
N THR A 86 1.01 -17.36 -4.92
CA THR A 86 -0.02 -18.02 -4.10
C THR A 86 0.27 -19.51 -3.99
N PRO A 87 -0.19 -20.20 -2.92
CA PRO A 87 -0.14 -21.66 -2.86
C PRO A 87 -0.82 -22.29 -4.08
N ALA A 88 -0.25 -23.38 -4.59
CA ALA A 88 -0.81 -24.06 -5.77
C ALA A 88 -2.21 -24.64 -5.49
N GLU A 89 -2.45 -25.05 -4.24
CA GLU A 89 -3.69 -25.61 -3.74
C GLU A 89 -4.85 -24.60 -3.78
N ALA A 90 -4.55 -23.31 -3.73
CA ALA A 90 -5.54 -22.25 -3.82
C ALA A 90 -6.11 -22.07 -5.25
N GLU A 91 -5.44 -22.61 -6.26
CA GLU A 91 -5.83 -22.56 -7.69
C GLU A 91 -6.25 -21.14 -8.14
N CYS A 92 -5.33 -20.17 -7.87
CA CYS A 92 -5.57 -18.75 -8.18
C CYS A 92 -5.24 -18.42 -9.64
N LEU A 93 -6.18 -17.80 -10.33
CA LEU A 93 -6.00 -17.28 -11.68
C LEU A 93 -6.04 -15.75 -11.67
N LEU A 94 -5.02 -15.10 -12.21
CA LEU A 94 -4.99 -13.64 -12.38
C LEU A 94 -6.10 -13.21 -13.34
N THR A 95 -6.99 -12.32 -12.90
CA THR A 95 -8.14 -11.83 -13.64
C THR A 95 -8.03 -10.37 -14.03
N GLY A 96 -7.15 -9.62 -13.38
CA GLY A 96 -6.93 -8.21 -13.68
C GLY A 96 -5.61 -7.70 -13.10
N LEU A 97 -5.06 -6.69 -13.78
CA LEU A 97 -3.86 -5.98 -13.36
C LEU A 97 -3.92 -4.55 -13.89
N ASN A 98 -3.57 -3.60 -13.04
CA ASN A 98 -3.42 -2.20 -13.42
C ASN A 98 -2.17 -1.62 -12.75
N VAL A 99 -1.38 -0.87 -13.51
CA VAL A 99 -0.24 -0.08 -12.99
C VAL A 99 -0.45 1.36 -13.39
N SER A 100 -0.38 2.25 -12.42
CA SER A 100 -0.46 3.70 -12.59
C SER A 100 0.70 4.38 -11.88
N GLN A 101 0.97 5.63 -12.26
CA GLN A 101 2.02 6.44 -11.68
C GLN A 101 1.64 7.93 -11.77
N SER A 102 2.17 8.75 -10.87
CA SER A 102 1.85 10.18 -10.78
C SER A 102 2.92 11.13 -11.35
N LEU A 103 4.02 10.59 -11.90
CA LEU A 103 5.15 11.38 -12.44
C LEU A 103 4.77 12.35 -13.57
N PHE A 104 3.68 12.10 -14.30
CA PHE A 104 3.29 12.87 -15.48
C PHE A 104 2.27 13.99 -15.23
N PHE A 105 1.79 14.14 -13.99
CA PHE A 105 0.73 15.10 -13.69
C PHE A 105 1.23 16.46 -13.22
N SER A 106 2.55 16.69 -13.16
CA SER A 106 3.15 17.93 -12.65
C SER A 106 3.71 18.87 -13.72
N GLU A 107 3.33 18.75 -15.00
CA GLU A 107 3.77 19.65 -16.08
C GLU A 107 2.94 20.93 -16.22
N GLU A 108 2.24 21.41 -15.21
CA GLU A 108 1.79 22.80 -15.22
C GLU A 108 2.86 23.67 -14.55
N GLU A 109 3.82 24.13 -15.37
CA GLU A 109 4.69 25.26 -15.03
C GLU A 109 3.80 26.49 -14.84
N HIS A 110 3.28 26.69 -13.64
CA HIS A 110 2.83 28.00 -13.23
C HIS A 110 4.06 28.81 -12.83
N ASP A 111 4.51 29.68 -13.73
CA ASP A 111 5.39 30.80 -13.44
C ASP A 111 4.77 31.68 -12.35
N HIS A 112 4.97 31.32 -11.11
CA HIS A 112 4.80 32.19 -9.95
C HIS A 112 6.13 32.24 -9.22
N GLU A 113 6.86 33.34 -9.44
CA GLU A 113 7.91 33.82 -8.57
C GLU A 113 7.30 33.97 -7.16
N ASP A 114 7.90 33.33 -6.15
CA ASP A 114 7.52 33.27 -4.74
C ASP A 114 6.54 32.15 -4.33
N SER A 115 6.88 30.90 -4.58
CA SER A 115 6.38 29.81 -3.74
C SER A 115 7.53 28.90 -3.34
N GLU A 116 7.60 28.57 -2.04
CA GLU A 116 8.41 27.49 -1.51
C GLU A 116 8.28 26.30 -2.46
N LYS A 117 9.41 25.73 -2.93
CA LYS A 117 9.40 24.58 -3.83
C LYS A 117 8.57 23.49 -3.17
N ALA A 118 7.33 23.35 -3.60
CA ALA A 118 6.54 22.18 -3.23
C ALA A 118 7.34 20.96 -3.69
N GLU A 119 7.72 20.11 -2.76
CA GLU A 119 8.36 18.83 -3.09
C GLU A 119 7.36 18.05 -3.93
N ILE A 120 7.74 17.76 -5.17
CA ILE A 120 6.93 16.96 -6.09
C ILE A 120 7.07 15.52 -5.64
N HIS A 121 6.09 15.04 -4.90
CA HIS A 121 6.01 13.64 -4.53
C HIS A 121 5.30 12.87 -5.62
N SER A 122 5.93 11.81 -6.07
CA SER A 122 5.36 10.90 -7.06
C SER A 122 5.38 9.46 -6.57
N GLU A 123 4.42 8.69 -7.01
CA GLU A 123 4.23 7.30 -6.57
C GLU A 123 3.87 6.38 -7.73
N PHE A 124 4.19 5.10 -7.59
CA PHE A 124 3.65 4.01 -8.38
C PHE A 124 2.58 3.30 -7.57
N LYS A 125 1.51 2.97 -8.24
CA LYS A 125 0.42 2.19 -7.66
C LYS A 125 0.06 1.06 -8.61
N SER A 126 0.05 -0.16 -8.09
CA SER A 126 -0.33 -1.35 -8.85
C SER A 126 -1.41 -2.14 -8.12
N ASN A 127 -2.38 -2.62 -8.89
CA ASN A 127 -3.49 -3.41 -8.40
C ASN A 127 -3.50 -4.73 -9.13
N TYR A 128 -3.60 -5.81 -8.38
CA TYR A 128 -3.63 -7.19 -8.86
C TYR A 128 -4.89 -7.87 -8.35
N TYR A 129 -5.57 -8.62 -9.22
CA TYR A 129 -6.81 -9.30 -8.92
C TYR A 129 -6.72 -10.75 -9.35
N TRP A 130 -6.97 -11.66 -8.41
CA TRP A 130 -7.06 -13.09 -8.70
C TRP A 130 -8.44 -13.62 -8.32
N ASN A 131 -8.88 -14.66 -9.04
CA ASN A 131 -9.95 -15.53 -8.61
C ASN A 131 -9.31 -16.86 -8.17
N CYS A 132 -9.57 -17.28 -6.93
CA CYS A 132 -8.98 -18.47 -6.32
C CYS A 132 -10.10 -19.47 -5.99
N LEU A 133 -10.04 -20.68 -6.52
CA LEU A 133 -11.08 -21.68 -6.26
C LEU A 133 -11.12 -22.14 -4.80
N HIS A 134 -9.97 -22.10 -4.13
CA HIS A 134 -9.80 -22.51 -2.74
C HIS A 134 -9.08 -21.42 -1.96
N ILE A 135 -9.77 -20.29 -1.71
CA ILE A 135 -9.19 -19.12 -1.02
C ILE A 135 -8.70 -19.45 0.39
N ASP A 136 -9.33 -20.41 1.05
CA ASP A 136 -8.98 -20.86 2.41
C ASP A 136 -7.65 -21.60 2.47
N GLU A 137 -7.11 -22.04 1.33
CA GLU A 137 -5.78 -22.66 1.22
C GLU A 137 -4.65 -21.62 1.14
N ILE A 138 -4.97 -20.31 1.15
CA ILE A 138 -3.96 -19.27 1.19
C ILE A 138 -3.55 -19.00 2.64
N ASP A 139 -2.54 -19.73 3.11
CA ASP A 139 -1.90 -19.52 4.41
C ASP A 139 -0.78 -18.48 4.37
N SER A 140 -0.21 -18.26 3.21
CA SER A 140 0.84 -17.26 2.94
C SER A 140 0.90 -16.88 1.46
N ILE A 141 1.42 -15.69 1.17
CA ILE A 141 1.71 -15.24 -0.19
C ILE A 141 3.21 -14.99 -0.29
N GLY A 142 3.86 -15.61 -1.29
CA GLY A 142 5.26 -15.34 -1.58
C GLY A 142 5.44 -13.91 -2.06
N ASN A 143 6.48 -13.23 -1.55
CA ASN A 143 6.83 -11.84 -1.83
C ASN A 143 8.24 -11.76 -2.42
N LYS A 144 8.38 -11.14 -3.59
CA LYS A 144 9.67 -10.91 -4.26
C LYS A 144 9.98 -9.42 -4.47
N LEU A 145 9.17 -8.52 -3.90
CA LEU A 145 9.32 -7.09 -4.08
C LEU A 145 10.73 -6.58 -3.70
N PHE A 146 11.26 -6.98 -2.55
CA PHE A 146 12.62 -6.61 -2.13
C PHE A 146 13.71 -7.11 -3.10
N SER A 147 13.51 -8.27 -3.73
CA SER A 147 14.48 -8.84 -4.68
C SER A 147 14.53 -8.06 -5.99
N PHE A 148 13.40 -7.52 -6.45
CA PHE A 148 13.31 -6.75 -7.69
C PHE A 148 13.51 -5.26 -7.47
N PHE A 149 13.17 -4.77 -6.27
CA PHE A 149 13.25 -3.34 -5.91
C PHE A 149 14.08 -3.16 -4.63
N PRO A 150 15.41 -3.25 -4.73
CA PRO A 150 16.29 -3.28 -3.56
C PRO A 150 16.40 -1.96 -2.79
N ARG A 151 15.76 -0.88 -3.27
CA ARG A 151 15.64 0.39 -2.55
C ARG A 151 14.49 0.38 -1.55
N ILE A 152 13.58 -0.60 -1.64
CA ILE A 152 12.53 -0.81 -0.66
C ILE A 152 13.17 -1.53 0.52
N GLU A 153 13.12 -0.92 1.69
CA GLU A 153 13.68 -1.42 2.94
C GLU A 153 12.59 -2.01 3.84
N GLU A 154 11.36 -1.42 3.75
CA GLU A 154 10.20 -1.79 4.55
C GLU A 154 8.94 -1.85 3.69
N ILE A 155 8.07 -2.82 3.94
CA ILE A 155 6.71 -2.86 3.37
C ILE A 155 5.71 -2.98 4.52
N ARG A 156 4.86 -1.97 4.65
CA ARG A 156 3.73 -1.97 5.59
C ARG A 156 2.56 -2.70 4.95
N VAL A 157 2.26 -3.87 5.45
CA VAL A 157 1.17 -4.71 4.96
C VAL A 157 -0.06 -4.51 5.83
N THR A 158 -1.19 -4.23 5.21
CA THR A 158 -2.52 -4.28 5.84
C THR A 158 -3.34 -5.34 5.13
N TRP A 159 -4.05 -6.18 5.87
CA TRP A 159 -4.87 -7.23 5.30
C TRP A 159 -6.28 -7.25 5.89
N ILE A 160 -7.24 -7.66 5.06
CA ILE A 160 -8.65 -7.89 5.40
C ILE A 160 -9.05 -9.24 4.84
N THR A 161 -9.63 -10.10 5.69
CA THR A 161 -10.14 -11.42 5.31
C THR A 161 -11.52 -11.65 5.94
N SER A 162 -12.17 -12.73 5.60
CA SER A 162 -13.43 -13.15 6.26
C SER A 162 -13.26 -13.42 7.76
N SER A 163 -12.04 -13.75 8.21
CA SER A 163 -11.73 -14.03 9.62
C SER A 163 -11.36 -12.76 10.42
N GLY A 164 -11.04 -11.65 9.78
CA GLY A 164 -10.66 -10.41 10.45
C GLY A 164 -9.74 -9.52 9.63
N GLN A 165 -9.10 -8.60 10.30
CA GLN A 165 -8.14 -7.66 9.71
C GLN A 165 -6.92 -7.51 10.61
N GLY A 166 -5.80 -7.12 10.02
CA GLY A 166 -4.57 -6.87 10.74
C GLY A 166 -3.55 -6.13 9.90
N SER A 167 -2.37 -5.96 10.49
CA SER A 167 -1.23 -5.38 9.80
C SER A 167 0.05 -6.05 10.29
N LEU A 168 1.07 -6.00 9.44
CA LEU A 168 2.43 -6.43 9.76
C LEU A 168 3.42 -5.56 8.97
N GLU A 169 4.65 -5.58 9.38
CA GLU A 169 5.77 -4.96 8.66
C GLU A 169 6.67 -6.06 8.15
N LEU A 170 7.09 -5.94 6.89
CA LEU A 170 8.12 -6.78 6.27
C LEU A 170 9.37 -5.96 6.12
N GLU A 171 10.50 -6.57 6.42
CA GLU A 171 11.83 -6.01 6.21
C GLU A 171 12.53 -6.70 5.03
N SER A 172 13.60 -6.08 4.55
CA SER A 172 14.43 -6.66 3.49
C SER A 172 14.91 -8.05 3.89
N GLY A 173 14.53 -9.07 3.09
CA GLY A 173 14.78 -10.48 3.36
C GLY A 173 13.54 -11.31 3.67
N ASP A 174 12.42 -10.65 4.01
CA ASP A 174 11.14 -11.35 4.16
C ASP A 174 10.57 -11.69 2.78
N ASP A 175 10.45 -12.98 2.52
CA ASP A 175 9.98 -13.51 1.24
C ASP A 175 8.52 -13.99 1.27
N ARG A 176 7.81 -13.79 2.39
CA ARG A 176 6.42 -14.21 2.59
C ARG A 176 5.60 -13.24 3.42
N ILE A 177 4.37 -13.02 2.97
CA ILE A 177 3.30 -12.34 3.70
C ILE A 177 2.44 -13.42 4.35
N ARG A 178 2.17 -13.30 5.66
CA ARG A 178 1.36 -14.27 6.45
C ARG A 178 0.85 -13.61 7.73
N GLY A 179 -0.17 -14.20 8.37
CA GLY A 179 -0.63 -13.72 9.69
C GLY A 179 -2.13 -13.44 9.79
N TRP A 180 -2.96 -13.95 8.84
CA TRP A 180 -4.43 -13.87 8.86
C TRP A 180 -5.10 -15.16 9.30
#